data_82c4ea50a6b6ed0372dc1e18354ecb15
#
_entry.id   82c4ea50a6b6ed0372dc1e18354ecb15
#
_cell.length_a   1.000
_cell.length_b   1.000
_cell.length_c   1.000
_cell.angle_alpha   90.00
_cell.angle_beta   90.00
_cell.angle_gamma   90.00
#
_symmetry.space_group_name_H-M   'P 1'
#
loop_
_entity.id
_entity.type
_entity.pdbx_description
1 polymer ?
#
loop_
_entity_poly.entity_id
_entity_poly.type
_entity_poly.pdbx_seq_one_letter_code
_entity_poly.pdbx_strand_id
1 'polypeptide(L)'
;MLAYVHFLLYLCRLNCVSMLFREIIGHEEVKRQLRQGVREGRIAHAQLLTGERGVGKMGLALAYAQYVNCPNRTDEDSCGVCPTCLQYQKLQHPDLHFAFPIVKSDAGDVCDDFADKWREMVLESSYFDSDDWGVKMGAETKQAMIYEKESSEILRKLSLKSFGDGYKVMIIW
;
A
#
# COMPACT_ATOMS: atom_id res chain seq x y z
N MET A 1 3.03 25.40 -27.73
CA MET A 1 3.56 24.01 -27.76
C MET A 1 4.19 23.55 -26.44
N LEU A 2 4.86 24.41 -25.64
CA LEU A 2 5.43 24.03 -24.33
C LEU A 2 4.40 23.72 -23.22
N ALA A 3 3.25 24.38 -23.21
CA ALA A 3 2.21 24.16 -22.20
C ALA A 3 1.55 22.77 -22.31
N TYR A 4 1.46 22.21 -23.51
CA TYR A 4 0.88 20.88 -23.76
C TYR A 4 1.80 19.76 -23.30
N VAL A 5 3.11 19.94 -23.41
CA VAL A 5 4.12 18.97 -22.94
C VAL A 5 4.16 18.95 -21.41
N HIS A 6 4.01 20.10 -20.75
CA HIS A 6 3.94 20.19 -19.28
C HIS A 6 2.67 19.54 -18.73
N PHE A 7 1.53 19.69 -19.43
CA PHE A 7 0.27 19.06 -19.04
C PHE A 7 0.31 17.54 -19.23
N LEU A 8 0.90 17.03 -20.31
CA LEU A 8 1.13 15.59 -20.54
C LEU A 8 2.11 14.98 -19.53
N LEU A 9 3.16 15.69 -19.15
CA LEU A 9 4.08 15.27 -18.09
C LEU A 9 3.42 15.28 -16.70
N TYR A 10 2.48 16.19 -16.47
CA TYR A 10 1.69 16.22 -15.24
C TYR A 10 0.70 15.06 -15.19
N LEU A 11 0.03 14.74 -16.33
CA LEU A 11 -0.86 13.56 -16.42
C LEU A 11 -0.09 12.23 -16.35
N CYS A 12 1.14 12.18 -16.89
CA CYS A 12 2.00 10.98 -16.77
C CYS A 12 2.50 10.75 -15.35
N ARG A 13 2.58 11.80 -14.51
CA ARG A 13 2.85 11.66 -13.06
C ARG A 13 1.63 11.23 -12.24
N LEU A 14 0.42 11.39 -12.76
CA LEU A 14 -0.82 10.96 -12.10
C LEU A 14 -1.03 9.44 -12.11
N ASN A 15 -0.27 8.70 -12.92
CA ASN A 15 -0.33 7.23 -12.99
C ASN A 15 0.75 6.53 -12.15
N CYS A 16 1.50 7.24 -11.32
CA CYS A 16 2.45 6.61 -10.40
C CYS A 16 1.79 6.50 -9.02
N VAL A 17 1.78 5.30 -8.47
CA VAL A 17 1.30 5.09 -7.11
C VAL A 17 2.06 6.01 -6.17
N SER A 18 1.32 6.86 -5.50
CA SER A 18 1.88 7.78 -4.53
C SER A 18 2.30 7.01 -3.28
N MET A 19 3.61 6.96 -3.04
CA MET A 19 4.21 6.36 -1.84
C MET A 19 4.79 7.44 -0.91
N LEU A 20 4.51 8.70 -1.19
CA LEU A 20 4.95 9.84 -0.39
C LEU A 20 3.73 10.59 0.13
N PHE A 21 3.75 11.03 1.38
CA PHE A 21 2.64 11.80 1.97
C PHE A 21 2.29 13.04 1.16
N ARG A 22 3.31 13.73 0.59
CA ARG A 22 3.11 14.94 -0.23
C ARG A 22 2.36 14.68 -1.54
N GLU A 23 2.35 13.45 -2.03
CA GLU A 23 1.69 13.08 -3.27
C GLU A 23 0.23 12.66 -3.07
N ILE A 24 -0.16 12.37 -1.83
CA ILE A 24 -1.54 12.00 -1.49
C ILE A 24 -2.37 13.29 -1.39
N ILE A 25 -3.48 13.32 -2.10
CA ILE A 25 -4.38 14.47 -2.10
C ILE A 25 -5.17 14.53 -0.80
N GLY A 26 -5.13 15.67 -0.11
CA GLY A 26 -5.86 15.89 1.14
C GLY A 26 -5.32 15.11 2.34
N HIS A 27 -6.19 14.84 3.32
CA HIS A 27 -5.90 14.09 4.56
C HIS A 27 -4.79 14.70 5.44
N GLU A 28 -4.59 16.02 5.40
CA GLU A 28 -3.46 16.69 6.08
C GLU A 28 -3.41 16.42 7.58
N GLU A 29 -4.56 16.39 8.23
CA GLU A 29 -4.63 16.10 9.67
C GLU A 29 -4.22 14.66 9.98
N VAL A 30 -4.68 13.69 9.19
CA VAL A 30 -4.31 12.26 9.36
C VAL A 30 -2.82 12.08 9.09
N LYS A 31 -2.29 12.67 8.02
CA LYS A 31 -0.85 12.64 7.70
C LYS A 31 -0.03 13.23 8.85
N ARG A 32 -0.47 14.35 9.42
CA ARG A 32 0.19 15.00 10.55
C ARG A 32 0.22 14.07 11.77
N GLN A 33 -0.91 13.45 12.12
CA GLN A 33 -1.01 12.52 13.25
C GLN A 33 -0.12 11.29 13.06
N LEU A 34 -0.12 10.69 11.87
CA LEU A 34 0.72 9.54 11.54
C LEU A 34 2.22 9.88 11.67
N ARG A 35 2.65 11.01 11.10
CA ARG A 35 4.04 11.48 11.20
C ARG A 35 4.43 11.77 12.64
N GLN A 36 3.56 12.44 13.40
CA GLN A 36 3.81 12.72 14.80
C GLN A 36 4.00 11.45 15.63
N GLY A 37 3.15 10.43 15.44
CA GLY A 37 3.29 9.15 16.11
C GLY A 37 4.66 8.50 15.87
N VAL A 38 5.15 8.56 14.63
CA VAL A 38 6.49 8.02 14.30
C VAL A 38 7.61 8.82 14.93
N ARG A 39 7.54 10.17 14.92
CA ARG A 39 8.53 11.05 15.56
C ARG A 39 8.64 10.83 17.06
N GLU A 40 7.52 10.57 17.70
CA GLU A 40 7.44 10.32 19.14
C GLU A 40 7.72 8.85 19.53
N GLY A 41 8.08 8.00 18.56
CA GLY A 41 8.30 6.57 18.79
C GLY A 41 7.04 5.79 19.18
N ARG A 42 5.87 6.37 18.96
CA ARG A 42 4.55 5.78 19.28
C ARG A 42 3.91 5.16 18.03
N ILE A 43 4.51 4.12 17.52
CA ILE A 43 3.97 3.37 16.38
C ILE A 43 3.02 2.31 16.92
N ALA A 44 1.74 2.43 16.60
CA ALA A 44 0.74 1.46 17.03
C ALA A 44 0.93 0.10 16.32
N HIS A 45 0.75 -0.99 17.06
CA HIS A 45 0.81 -2.35 16.49
C HIS A 45 -0.29 -2.62 15.45
N ALA A 46 -1.44 -1.97 15.59
CA ALA A 46 -2.52 -2.02 14.62
C ALA A 46 -3.15 -0.63 14.47
N GLN A 47 -3.42 -0.25 13.23
CA GLN A 47 -4.06 1.00 12.88
C GLN A 47 -5.20 0.72 11.91
N LEU A 48 -6.35 1.34 12.13
CA LEU A 48 -7.52 1.23 11.26
C LEU A 48 -7.73 2.55 10.53
N LEU A 49 -7.63 2.51 9.19
CA LEU A 49 -7.96 3.63 8.32
C LEU A 49 -9.39 3.47 7.83
N THR A 50 -10.30 4.31 8.29
CA THR A 50 -11.71 4.31 7.91
C THR A 50 -12.05 5.52 7.03
N GLY A 51 -13.05 5.36 6.18
CA GLY A 51 -13.53 6.43 5.28
C GLY A 51 -14.27 5.85 4.08
N GLU A 52 -14.83 6.72 3.26
CA GLU A 52 -15.55 6.36 2.05
C GLU A 52 -14.68 5.62 1.04
N ARG A 53 -15.33 4.99 0.04
CA ARG A 53 -14.61 4.33 -1.05
C ARG A 53 -13.84 5.35 -1.88
N GLY A 54 -12.69 4.98 -2.40
CA GLY A 54 -11.90 5.81 -3.32
C GLY A 54 -11.20 7.02 -2.71
N VAL A 55 -11.26 7.26 -1.39
CA VAL A 55 -10.62 8.44 -0.75
C VAL A 55 -9.10 8.32 -0.57
N GLY A 56 -8.45 7.27 -1.12
CA GLY A 56 -6.98 7.13 -1.07
C GLY A 56 -6.43 6.46 0.19
N LYS A 57 -7.23 5.66 0.91
CA LYS A 57 -6.77 4.93 2.11
C LYS A 57 -5.57 4.02 1.83
N MET A 58 -5.54 3.35 0.67
CA MET A 58 -4.42 2.48 0.27
C MET A 58 -3.14 3.29 0.09
N GLY A 59 -3.20 4.41 -0.64
CA GLY A 59 -2.04 5.30 -0.80
C GLY A 59 -1.52 5.81 0.54
N LEU A 60 -2.43 6.19 1.46
CA LEU A 60 -2.06 6.65 2.80
C LEU A 60 -1.39 5.55 3.63
N ALA A 61 -1.90 4.31 3.57
CA ALA A 61 -1.31 3.15 4.25
C ALA A 61 0.10 2.85 3.71
N LEU A 62 0.30 2.90 2.40
CA LEU A 62 1.58 2.67 1.75
C LEU A 62 2.60 3.78 2.07
N ALA A 63 2.19 5.04 2.01
CA ALA A 63 3.05 6.17 2.40
C ALA A 63 3.48 6.09 3.86
N TYR A 64 2.56 5.72 4.74
CA TYR A 64 2.87 5.50 6.16
C TYR A 64 3.85 4.33 6.36
N ALA A 65 3.60 3.19 5.71
CA ALA A 65 4.47 2.02 5.77
C ALA A 65 5.90 2.35 5.28
N GLN A 66 6.02 3.10 4.18
CA GLN A 66 7.31 3.59 3.68
C GLN A 66 7.95 4.58 4.67
N TYR A 67 7.18 5.50 5.24
CA TYR A 67 7.67 6.51 6.19
C TYR A 67 8.25 5.88 7.46
N VAL A 68 7.54 4.91 8.04
CA VAL A 68 7.99 4.17 9.23
C VAL A 68 9.33 3.49 8.99
N ASN A 69 9.53 2.93 7.80
CA ASN A 69 10.72 2.14 7.43
C ASN A 69 11.83 2.93 6.75
N CYS A 70 11.61 4.20 6.41
CA CYS A 70 12.63 5.03 5.76
C CYS A 70 13.71 5.48 6.76
N PRO A 71 14.99 5.04 6.61
CA PRO A 71 16.06 5.46 7.52
C PRO A 71 16.40 6.94 7.39
N ASN A 72 16.10 7.54 6.23
CA ASN A 72 16.42 8.93 5.91
C ASN A 72 15.15 9.80 5.83
N ARG A 73 14.10 9.46 6.61
CA ARG A 73 12.88 10.27 6.67
C ARG A 73 13.15 11.63 7.28
N THR A 74 12.41 12.61 6.81
CA THR A 74 12.34 13.95 7.40
C THR A 74 11.12 14.03 8.32
N ASP A 75 10.90 15.17 8.94
CA ASP A 75 9.69 15.42 9.72
C ASP A 75 8.41 15.43 8.86
N GLU A 76 8.57 15.69 7.56
CA GLU A 76 7.44 15.83 6.64
C GLU A 76 7.17 14.60 5.80
N ASP A 77 8.23 13.83 5.42
CA ASP A 77 8.04 12.71 4.48
C ASP A 77 9.22 11.73 4.51
N SER A 78 9.03 10.57 3.90
CA SER A 78 10.12 9.67 3.55
C SER A 78 10.99 10.29 2.46
N CYS A 79 12.28 9.90 2.38
CA CYS A 79 13.20 10.51 1.43
C CYS A 79 12.89 10.18 -0.05
N GLY A 80 12.21 9.07 -0.32
CA GLY A 80 11.81 8.63 -1.66
C GLY A 80 12.93 8.04 -2.53
N VAL A 81 14.19 8.05 -2.06
CA VAL A 81 15.36 7.68 -2.90
C VAL A 81 16.26 6.62 -2.29
N CYS A 82 16.15 6.33 -0.99
CA CYS A 82 16.95 5.26 -0.38
C CYS A 82 16.48 3.86 -0.86
N PRO A 83 17.31 2.83 -0.71
CA PRO A 83 16.96 1.47 -1.15
C PRO A 83 15.61 0.99 -0.61
N THR A 84 15.32 1.25 0.66
CA THR A 84 14.02 0.93 1.28
C THR A 84 12.87 1.62 0.55
N CYS A 85 12.95 2.94 0.32
CA CYS A 85 11.91 3.68 -0.41
C CYS A 85 11.70 3.14 -1.82
N LEU A 86 12.79 2.82 -2.54
CA LEU A 86 12.70 2.27 -3.90
C LEU A 86 12.04 0.87 -3.92
N GLN A 87 12.25 0.06 -2.88
CA GLN A 87 11.58 -1.24 -2.74
C GLN A 87 10.09 -1.06 -2.42
N TYR A 88 9.74 -0.11 -1.55
CA TYR A 88 8.33 0.23 -1.27
C TYR A 88 7.61 0.72 -2.52
N GLN A 89 8.22 1.63 -3.30
CA GLN A 89 7.65 2.14 -4.54
C GLN A 89 7.36 1.05 -5.58
N LYS A 90 8.07 -0.08 -5.50
CA LYS A 90 7.83 -1.26 -6.35
C LYS A 90 6.96 -2.31 -5.68
N LEU A 91 6.49 -2.07 -4.45
CA LEU A 91 5.80 -3.06 -3.60
C LEU A 91 6.60 -4.38 -3.48
N GLN A 92 7.92 -4.27 -3.36
CA GLN A 92 8.87 -5.39 -3.31
C GLN A 92 9.72 -5.40 -2.05
N HIS A 93 9.36 -4.61 -1.03
CA HIS A 93 10.06 -4.65 0.25
C HIS A 93 9.75 -5.98 0.96
N PRO A 94 10.76 -6.72 1.46
CA PRO A 94 10.55 -8.04 2.05
C PRO A 94 9.71 -8.03 3.33
N ASP A 95 9.63 -6.90 4.03
CA ASP A 95 8.79 -6.73 5.21
C ASP A 95 7.45 -6.02 4.92
N LEU A 96 7.08 -5.83 3.65
CA LEU A 96 5.77 -5.33 3.23
C LEU A 96 4.92 -6.49 2.72
N HIS A 97 3.84 -6.76 3.42
CA HIS A 97 2.92 -7.85 3.11
C HIS A 97 1.50 -7.32 2.92
N PHE A 98 0.70 -8.06 2.17
CA PHE A 98 -0.70 -7.75 1.90
C PHE A 98 -1.59 -8.93 2.24
N ALA A 99 -2.80 -8.62 2.69
CA ALA A 99 -3.93 -9.52 2.73
C ALA A 99 -5.15 -8.78 2.16
N PHE A 100 -5.82 -9.40 1.22
CA PHE A 100 -6.93 -8.81 0.49
C PHE A 100 -7.98 -9.87 0.13
N PRO A 101 -9.24 -9.49 -0.11
CA PRO A 101 -10.28 -10.44 -0.47
C PRO A 101 -9.95 -11.12 -1.81
N ILE A 102 -10.13 -12.43 -1.87
CA ILE A 102 -9.96 -13.22 -3.08
C ILE A 102 -11.21 -14.05 -3.39
N VAL A 103 -11.33 -14.51 -4.62
CA VAL A 103 -12.27 -15.56 -5.02
C VAL A 103 -11.47 -16.82 -5.28
N LYS A 104 -11.72 -17.87 -4.50
CA LYS A 104 -11.06 -19.16 -4.72
C LYS A 104 -11.38 -19.71 -6.10
N SER A 105 -10.34 -20.14 -6.80
CA SER A 105 -10.40 -20.70 -8.15
C SER A 105 -9.21 -21.62 -8.40
N ASP A 106 -9.14 -22.19 -9.58
CA ASP A 106 -7.97 -22.97 -10.02
C ASP A 106 -6.67 -22.11 -10.06
N ALA A 107 -6.80 -20.77 -10.07
CA ALA A 107 -5.67 -19.85 -10.01
C ALA A 107 -5.07 -19.72 -8.60
N GLY A 108 -5.80 -20.08 -7.55
CA GLY A 108 -5.30 -20.03 -6.18
C GLY A 108 -6.36 -19.93 -5.11
N ASP A 109 -5.93 -20.05 -3.86
CA ASP A 109 -6.78 -20.01 -2.66
C ASP A 109 -6.22 -19.16 -1.51
N VAL A 110 -5.08 -18.48 -1.73
CA VAL A 110 -4.46 -17.50 -0.82
C VAL A 110 -4.05 -16.23 -1.57
N CYS A 111 -3.85 -15.13 -0.85
CA CYS A 111 -3.47 -13.83 -1.45
C CYS A 111 -2.18 -13.90 -2.27
N ASP A 112 -1.22 -14.72 -1.87
CA ASP A 112 0.07 -14.84 -2.56
C ASP A 112 -0.09 -15.36 -4.00
N ASP A 113 -1.10 -16.17 -4.27
CA ASP A 113 -1.40 -16.69 -5.63
C ASP A 113 -1.84 -15.55 -6.57
N PHE A 114 -2.33 -14.44 -6.03
CA PHE A 114 -2.81 -13.27 -6.76
C PHE A 114 -1.89 -12.05 -6.60
N ALA A 115 -0.71 -12.22 -5.99
CA ALA A 115 0.17 -11.12 -5.61
C ALA A 115 0.61 -10.25 -6.81
N ASP A 116 0.82 -10.84 -7.98
CA ASP A 116 1.22 -10.09 -9.17
C ASP A 116 0.08 -9.21 -9.70
N LYS A 117 -1.15 -9.72 -9.77
CA LYS A 117 -2.33 -8.94 -10.15
C LYS A 117 -2.61 -7.82 -9.15
N TRP A 118 -2.45 -8.11 -7.85
CA TRP A 118 -2.59 -7.12 -6.79
C TRP A 118 -1.55 -6.01 -6.93
N ARG A 119 -0.29 -6.38 -7.10
CA ARG A 119 0.81 -5.42 -7.29
C ARG A 119 0.57 -4.53 -8.51
N GLU A 120 0.19 -5.13 -9.64
CA GLU A 120 -0.13 -4.40 -10.86
C GLU A 120 -1.24 -3.37 -10.62
N MET A 121 -2.37 -3.77 -10.01
CA MET A 121 -3.48 -2.87 -9.71
C MET A 121 -3.07 -1.73 -8.79
N VAL A 122 -2.38 -2.04 -7.68
CA VAL A 122 -1.91 -1.03 -6.73
C VAL A 122 -0.90 -0.08 -7.37
N LEU A 123 -0.05 -0.54 -8.30
CA LEU A 123 0.91 0.29 -9.03
C LEU A 123 0.25 1.10 -10.17
N GLU A 124 -0.90 0.72 -10.66
CA GLU A 124 -1.68 1.51 -11.63
C GLU A 124 -2.37 2.70 -10.94
N SER A 125 -2.95 2.48 -9.77
CA SER A 125 -3.62 3.51 -8.98
C SER A 125 -3.74 3.09 -7.52
N SER A 126 -3.59 4.03 -6.59
CA SER A 126 -3.94 3.82 -5.18
C SER A 126 -5.41 4.16 -4.85
N TYR A 127 -6.18 4.56 -5.86
CA TYR A 127 -7.59 4.94 -5.77
C TYR A 127 -8.43 3.90 -6.53
N PHE A 128 -8.66 2.75 -5.91
CA PHE A 128 -9.47 1.66 -6.45
C PHE A 128 -10.44 1.14 -5.39
N ASP A 129 -11.42 0.36 -5.82
CA ASP A 129 -12.39 -0.27 -4.93
C ASP A 129 -12.51 -1.78 -5.16
N SER A 130 -13.50 -2.41 -4.48
CA SER A 130 -13.74 -3.85 -4.56
C SER A 130 -14.18 -4.31 -5.96
N ASP A 131 -14.84 -3.44 -6.70
CA ASP A 131 -15.36 -3.78 -8.02
C ASP A 131 -14.20 -3.78 -9.03
N ASP A 132 -13.29 -2.80 -8.96
CA ASP A 132 -12.06 -2.76 -9.74
C ASP A 132 -11.21 -4.02 -9.51
N TRP A 133 -11.10 -4.44 -8.23
CA TRP A 133 -10.40 -5.66 -7.88
C TRP A 133 -11.07 -6.92 -8.43
N GLY A 134 -12.40 -6.98 -8.38
CA GLY A 134 -13.19 -8.07 -8.97
C GLY A 134 -12.93 -8.23 -10.47
N VAL A 135 -12.91 -7.12 -11.20
CA VAL A 135 -12.57 -7.08 -12.63
C VAL A 135 -11.14 -7.58 -12.86
N LYS A 136 -10.15 -7.07 -12.09
CA LYS A 136 -8.74 -7.45 -12.23
C LYS A 136 -8.50 -8.94 -11.97
N MET A 137 -9.25 -9.55 -11.04
CA MET A 137 -9.22 -10.99 -10.79
C MET A 137 -9.90 -11.82 -11.88
N GLY A 138 -10.81 -11.22 -12.66
CA GLY A 138 -11.72 -11.94 -13.57
C GLY A 138 -12.86 -12.65 -12.81
N ALA A 139 -13.36 -12.05 -11.75
CA ALA A 139 -14.36 -12.62 -10.85
C ALA A 139 -15.48 -11.62 -10.49
N GLU A 140 -15.91 -10.82 -11.46
CA GLU A 140 -16.84 -9.69 -11.31
C GLU A 140 -18.17 -10.05 -10.66
N THR A 141 -18.65 -11.28 -10.89
CA THR A 141 -19.95 -11.74 -10.38
C THR A 141 -19.86 -12.50 -9.06
N LYS A 142 -18.66 -12.68 -8.51
CA LYS A 142 -18.43 -13.47 -7.29
C LYS A 142 -17.99 -12.57 -6.15
N GLN A 143 -18.47 -12.87 -4.95
CA GLN A 143 -18.05 -12.16 -3.75
C GLN A 143 -16.64 -12.62 -3.34
N ALA A 144 -15.69 -11.69 -3.32
CA ALA A 144 -14.37 -11.92 -2.78
C ALA A 144 -14.38 -11.86 -1.25
N MET A 145 -13.58 -12.70 -0.59
CA MET A 145 -13.47 -12.78 0.88
C MET A 145 -12.03 -13.06 1.30
N ILE A 146 -11.67 -12.64 2.52
CA ILE A 146 -10.46 -13.11 3.19
C ILE A 146 -10.82 -14.41 3.90
N TYR A 147 -10.23 -15.52 3.48
CA TYR A 147 -10.53 -16.84 4.01
C TYR A 147 -9.67 -17.18 5.24
N GLU A 148 -10.12 -18.16 6.03
CA GLU A 148 -9.41 -18.62 7.23
C GLU A 148 -7.95 -19.05 6.93
N LYS A 149 -7.70 -19.68 5.79
CA LYS A 149 -6.36 -20.08 5.36
C LYS A 149 -5.40 -18.88 5.30
N GLU A 150 -5.88 -17.71 4.88
CA GLU A 150 -5.10 -16.48 4.87
C GLU A 150 -4.65 -16.04 6.27
N SER A 151 -5.44 -16.31 7.30
CA SER A 151 -5.08 -15.98 8.68
C SER A 151 -3.80 -16.72 9.11
N SER A 152 -3.65 -17.98 8.71
CA SER A 152 -2.44 -18.77 8.98
C SER A 152 -1.23 -18.21 8.24
N GLU A 153 -1.41 -17.78 6.98
CA GLU A 153 -0.35 -17.14 6.20
C GLU A 153 0.06 -15.78 6.77
N ILE A 154 -0.90 -14.96 7.23
CA ILE A 154 -0.63 -13.71 7.94
C ILE A 154 0.23 -13.96 9.17
N LEU A 155 -0.17 -14.90 10.03
CA LEU A 155 0.57 -15.26 11.24
C LEU A 155 1.98 -15.77 10.90
N ARG A 156 2.10 -16.62 9.90
CA ARG A 156 3.39 -17.13 9.42
C ARG A 156 4.29 -15.97 8.97
N LYS A 157 3.80 -15.06 8.13
CA LYS A 157 4.56 -13.90 7.64
C LYS A 157 4.98 -12.99 8.78
N LEU A 158 4.09 -12.69 9.72
CA LEU A 158 4.38 -11.81 10.85
C LEU A 158 5.34 -12.43 11.87
N SER A 159 5.38 -13.77 12.02
CA SER A 159 6.29 -14.47 12.94
C SER A 159 7.74 -14.55 12.44
N LEU A 160 7.99 -14.35 11.14
CA LEU A 160 9.34 -14.35 10.61
C LEU A 160 10.12 -13.13 11.12
N LYS A 161 11.44 -13.27 11.28
CA LYS A 161 12.31 -12.13 11.61
C LYS A 161 12.25 -11.09 10.50
N SER A 162 12.26 -9.79 10.85
CA SER A 162 12.35 -8.71 9.89
C SER A 162 13.65 -8.79 9.09
N PHE A 163 13.64 -8.38 7.84
CA PHE A 163 14.79 -8.41 6.95
C PHE A 163 15.89 -7.43 7.41
N GLY A 164 15.51 -6.33 8.04
CA GLY A 164 16.42 -5.33 8.59
C GLY A 164 15.99 -4.86 9.99
N ASP A 165 16.47 -3.70 10.38
CA ASP A 165 16.13 -3.08 11.68
C ASP A 165 14.78 -2.33 11.66
N GLY A 166 14.03 -2.47 10.57
CA GLY A 166 12.73 -1.81 10.37
C GLY A 166 11.55 -2.60 10.91
N TYR A 167 10.37 -2.08 10.63
CA TYR A 167 9.08 -2.68 10.99
C TYR A 167 8.55 -3.57 9.88
N LYS A 168 8.05 -4.74 10.27
CA LYS A 168 7.25 -5.56 9.37
C LYS A 168 5.84 -4.99 9.29
N VAL A 169 5.36 -4.78 8.09
CA VAL A 169 4.05 -4.17 7.83
C VAL A 169 3.16 -5.15 7.08
N MET A 170 1.97 -5.37 7.62
CA MET A 170 0.89 -6.11 6.97
C MET A 170 -0.25 -5.14 6.68
N ILE A 171 -0.57 -4.92 5.41
CA ILE A 171 -1.73 -4.14 5.00
C ILE A 171 -2.87 -5.10 4.70
N ILE A 172 -3.96 -5.00 5.45
CA ILE A 172 -5.19 -5.77 5.25
C ILE A 172 -6.22 -4.84 4.62
N TRP A 173 -6.65 -5.16 3.41
CA TRP A 173 -7.57 -4.35 2.62
C TRP A 173 -8.95 -4.94 2.51
#